data_a17ad9367a430db5a9c493bdb7a51646
#
_entry.id   a17ad9367a430db5a9c493bdb7a51646
#
_cell.length_a   1.000
_cell.length_b   1.000
_cell.length_c   1.000
_cell.angle_alpha   90.00
_cell.angle_beta   90.00
_cell.angle_gamma   90.00
#
_symmetry.space_group_name_H-M   'P 1'
#
loop_
_entity.id
_entity.type
_entity.pdbx_description
1 polymer ?
#
loop_
_entity_poly.entity_id
_entity_poly.type
_entity_poly.pdbx_seq_one_letter_code
_entity_poly.pdbx_strand_id
1 'polypeptide(L)'
;ASASYLRARLLRKDYDGVKSFIPESVLTILLEEIQTGRAPCSLTALERPILAALRNLSPEELAKLPDVSEGLEYRIASAVRKTTSLDQLFAEIKTKRYTHARIRRIIVSAFLQMACDYNSPTPPYLRVLGWNDKGTEILRPARRTASLPIVMRGGDLKKLAEGALTIAQLGSRAEDLYSLSSPEIQPCGLDFTSSAARQRS
;
A
#
# COMPACT_ATOMS: atom_id res chain seq x y z
N ALA A 1 12.33 -14.86 11.93
CA ALA A 1 11.59 -13.72 12.47
C ALA A 1 10.39 -13.38 11.57
N SER A 2 9.32 -12.78 12.11
CA SER A 2 8.20 -12.29 11.31
C SER A 2 8.47 -10.86 10.83
N ALA A 3 7.82 -10.43 9.73
CA ALA A 3 7.91 -9.05 9.24
C ALA A 3 7.47 -8.03 10.31
N SER A 4 6.47 -8.37 11.13
CA SER A 4 6.02 -7.51 12.25
C SER A 4 7.10 -7.35 13.33
N TYR A 5 7.84 -8.40 13.63
CA TYR A 5 8.95 -8.36 14.56
C TYR A 5 10.08 -7.45 14.06
N LEU A 6 10.48 -7.60 12.79
CA LEU A 6 11.52 -6.77 12.18
C LEU A 6 11.09 -5.29 12.13
N ARG A 7 9.85 -5.02 11.74
CA ARG A 7 9.31 -3.65 11.73
C ARG A 7 9.32 -3.01 13.11
N ALA A 8 8.95 -3.75 14.16
CA ALA A 8 8.99 -3.23 15.52
C ALA A 8 10.41 -2.87 15.99
N ARG A 9 11.43 -3.64 15.57
CA ARG A 9 12.84 -3.33 15.85
C ARG A 9 13.31 -2.09 15.08
N LEU A 10 12.99 -1.99 13.80
CA LEU A 10 13.34 -0.82 12.97
C LEU A 10 12.75 0.48 13.55
N LEU A 11 11.49 0.46 13.99
CA LEU A 11 10.86 1.61 14.64
C LEU A 11 11.53 2.01 15.95
N ARG A 12 12.19 1.05 16.63
CA ARG A 12 12.99 1.30 17.85
C ARG A 12 14.46 1.61 17.54
N LYS A 13 14.85 1.70 16.26
CA LYS A 13 16.23 1.90 15.79
C LYS A 13 17.20 0.77 16.24
N ASP A 14 16.67 -0.41 16.50
CA ASP A 14 17.44 -1.61 16.83
C ASP A 14 17.88 -2.33 15.54
N TYR A 15 18.88 -1.78 14.88
CA TYR A 15 19.38 -2.30 13.59
C TYR A 15 20.17 -3.59 13.74
N ASP A 16 20.90 -3.75 14.85
CA ASP A 16 21.67 -4.97 15.13
C ASP A 16 20.73 -6.17 15.30
N GLY A 17 19.59 -5.96 15.94
CA GLY A 17 18.58 -7.00 16.08
C GLY A 17 17.89 -7.38 14.77
N VAL A 18 18.06 -6.61 13.69
CA VAL A 18 17.52 -6.91 12.36
C VAL A 18 18.58 -7.57 11.46
N LYS A 19 19.84 -7.20 11.61
CA LYS A 19 20.96 -7.64 10.78
C LYS A 19 21.05 -9.16 10.56
N SER A 20 20.76 -9.95 11.60
CA SER A 20 20.84 -11.42 11.53
C SER A 20 19.71 -12.09 10.73
N PHE A 21 18.70 -11.32 10.30
CA PHE A 21 17.49 -11.84 9.62
C PHE A 21 17.35 -11.41 8.17
N ILE A 22 18.22 -10.52 7.68
CA ILE A 22 18.18 -10.01 6.31
C ILE A 22 19.57 -10.08 5.68
N PRO A 23 19.68 -10.29 4.35
CA PRO A 23 20.95 -10.27 3.65
C PRO A 23 21.68 -8.93 3.80
N GLU A 24 22.99 -8.94 3.79
CA GLU A 24 23.81 -7.73 3.96
C GLU A 24 23.53 -6.66 2.89
N SER A 25 23.35 -7.07 1.64
CA SER A 25 22.96 -6.16 0.56
C SER A 25 21.62 -5.46 0.79
N VAL A 26 20.65 -6.16 1.40
CA VAL A 26 19.36 -5.60 1.77
C VAL A 26 19.49 -4.66 2.97
N LEU A 27 20.36 -5.00 3.94
CA LEU A 27 20.64 -4.14 5.09
C LEU A 27 21.25 -2.81 4.64
N THR A 28 22.19 -2.84 3.70
CA THR A 28 22.81 -1.63 3.15
C THR A 28 21.75 -0.69 2.55
N ILE A 29 20.88 -1.21 1.67
CA ILE A 29 19.79 -0.44 1.07
C ILE A 29 18.83 0.10 2.16
N LEU A 30 18.48 -0.73 3.14
CA LEU A 30 17.60 -0.33 4.23
C LEU A 30 18.18 0.83 5.04
N LEU A 31 19.47 0.80 5.34
CA LEU A 31 20.15 1.87 6.07
C LEU A 31 20.22 3.17 5.26
N GLU A 32 20.41 3.08 3.94
CA GLU A 32 20.34 4.23 3.03
C GLU A 32 18.93 4.83 3.01
N GLU A 33 17.89 4.01 2.93
CA GLU A 33 16.50 4.46 3.00
C GLU A 33 16.15 5.15 4.33
N ILE A 34 16.70 4.63 5.44
CA ILE A 34 16.54 5.24 6.78
C ILE A 34 17.28 6.57 6.85
N GLN A 35 18.50 6.64 6.32
CA GLN A 35 19.33 7.85 6.33
C GLN A 35 18.69 8.97 5.49
N THR A 36 18.05 8.63 4.39
CA THR A 36 17.33 9.56 3.52
C THR A 36 15.89 9.86 3.97
N GLY A 37 15.48 9.33 5.12
CA GLY A 37 14.15 9.59 5.70
C GLY A 37 12.99 8.91 4.98
N ARG A 38 13.25 7.95 4.05
CA ARG A 38 12.21 7.18 3.37
C ARG A 38 11.74 5.95 4.15
N ALA A 39 12.43 5.62 5.23
CA ALA A 39 12.11 4.53 6.15
C ALA A 39 12.41 4.93 7.59
N PRO A 40 11.89 4.23 8.61
CA PRO A 40 10.79 3.26 8.51
C PRO A 40 9.42 3.94 8.41
N CYS A 41 8.50 3.36 7.65
CA CYS A 41 7.13 3.83 7.54
C CYS A 41 6.25 3.22 8.65
N SER A 42 5.30 4.00 9.16
CA SER A 42 4.40 3.60 10.22
C SER A 42 2.96 4.04 9.97
N LEU A 43 2.00 3.15 10.21
CA LEU A 43 0.59 3.52 10.15
C LEU A 43 0.23 4.61 11.18
N THR A 44 0.96 4.70 12.28
CA THR A 44 0.78 5.74 13.30
C THR A 44 1.06 7.14 12.75
N ALA A 45 1.99 7.27 11.80
CA ALA A 45 2.25 8.55 11.13
C ALA A 45 1.02 9.03 10.32
N LEU A 46 0.18 8.09 9.85
CA LEU A 46 -1.05 8.36 9.11
C LEU A 46 -2.30 8.48 10.02
N GLU A 47 -2.15 8.46 11.35
CA GLU A 47 -3.29 8.46 12.27
C GLU A 47 -4.24 9.62 12.04
N ARG A 48 -3.74 10.85 12.00
CA ARG A 48 -4.58 12.04 11.79
C ARG A 48 -5.24 12.07 10.41
N PRO A 49 -4.54 11.84 9.30
CA PRO A 49 -5.15 11.73 7.97
C PRO A 49 -6.23 10.65 7.89
N ILE A 50 -5.99 9.47 8.46
CA ILE A 50 -6.95 8.37 8.49
C ILE A 50 -8.19 8.76 9.31
N LEU A 51 -8.01 9.31 10.51
CA LEU A 51 -9.12 9.77 11.33
C LEU A 51 -9.92 10.89 10.64
N ALA A 52 -9.25 11.81 9.94
CA ALA A 52 -9.89 12.85 9.17
C ALA A 52 -10.75 12.27 8.03
N ALA A 53 -10.20 11.32 7.26
CA ALA A 53 -10.93 10.64 6.20
C ALA A 53 -12.18 9.92 6.73
N LEU A 54 -12.03 9.16 7.82
CA LEU A 54 -13.13 8.41 8.42
C LEU A 54 -14.24 9.32 9.00
N ARG A 55 -13.89 10.48 9.55
CA ARG A 55 -14.86 11.44 10.11
C ARG A 55 -15.71 12.12 9.05
N ASN A 56 -15.25 12.14 7.80
CA ASN A 56 -15.98 12.68 6.66
C ASN A 56 -16.93 11.66 6.01
N LEU A 57 -16.87 10.37 6.39
CA LEU A 57 -17.70 9.34 5.80
C LEU A 57 -18.99 9.11 6.59
N SER A 58 -20.11 9.04 5.88
CA SER A 58 -21.38 8.60 6.42
C SER A 58 -21.44 7.06 6.55
N PRO A 59 -22.38 6.50 7.36
CA PRO A 59 -22.57 5.04 7.39
C PRO A 59 -22.86 4.44 6.01
N GLU A 60 -23.61 5.15 5.15
CA GLU A 60 -23.96 4.71 3.80
C GLU A 60 -22.75 4.65 2.87
N GLU A 61 -21.79 5.55 3.04
CA GLU A 61 -20.51 5.54 2.32
C GLU A 61 -19.59 4.42 2.85
N LEU A 62 -19.55 4.24 4.17
CA LEU A 62 -18.81 3.12 4.79
C LEU A 62 -19.34 1.75 4.33
N ALA A 63 -20.66 1.61 4.14
CA ALA A 63 -21.27 0.38 3.67
C ALA A 63 -20.86 -0.03 2.24
N LYS A 64 -20.38 0.94 1.42
CA LYS A 64 -19.90 0.69 0.05
C LYS A 64 -18.45 0.20 -0.01
N LEU A 65 -17.74 0.25 1.11
CA LEU A 65 -16.33 -0.19 1.15
C LEU A 65 -16.22 -1.71 1.07
N PRO A 66 -15.16 -2.21 0.46
CA PRO A 66 -14.84 -3.64 0.48
C PRO A 66 -14.81 -4.20 1.90
N ASP A 67 -15.21 -5.45 2.06
CA ASP A 67 -15.24 -6.17 3.35
C ASP A 67 -16.23 -5.62 4.41
N VAL A 68 -16.99 -4.57 4.13
CA VAL A 68 -18.03 -4.07 5.04
C VAL A 68 -19.32 -4.84 4.82
N SER A 69 -19.89 -5.37 5.88
CA SER A 69 -21.13 -6.11 5.88
C SER A 69 -21.74 -6.18 7.28
N GLU A 70 -23.01 -6.54 7.38
CA GLU A 70 -23.66 -6.96 8.62
C GLU A 70 -23.71 -5.88 9.73
N GLY A 71 -23.89 -4.60 9.36
CA GLY A 71 -23.97 -3.48 10.30
C GLY A 71 -22.61 -2.99 10.80
N LEU A 72 -21.50 -3.42 10.16
CA LEU A 72 -20.16 -2.99 10.53
C LEU A 72 -19.94 -1.50 10.26
N GLU A 73 -20.64 -0.94 9.26
CA GLU A 73 -20.66 0.49 8.92
C GLU A 73 -21.10 1.36 10.10
N TYR A 74 -22.17 0.98 10.78
CA TYR A 74 -22.67 1.71 11.97
C TYR A 74 -21.72 1.60 13.15
N ARG A 75 -21.10 0.42 13.32
CA ARG A 75 -20.11 0.20 14.36
C ARG A 75 -18.86 1.04 14.13
N ILE A 76 -18.36 1.12 12.89
CA ILE A 76 -17.23 1.98 12.54
C ILE A 76 -17.59 3.44 12.79
N ALA A 77 -18.72 3.92 12.27
CA ALA A 77 -19.16 5.30 12.45
C ALA A 77 -19.30 5.68 13.94
N SER A 78 -19.86 4.77 14.77
CA SER A 78 -19.95 4.98 16.22
C SER A 78 -18.56 5.03 16.87
N ALA A 79 -17.66 4.13 16.51
CA ALA A 79 -16.29 4.08 17.05
C ALA A 79 -15.49 5.34 16.69
N VAL A 80 -15.57 5.81 15.45
CA VAL A 80 -14.91 7.05 14.97
C VAL A 80 -15.29 8.27 15.81
N ARG A 81 -16.55 8.36 16.27
CA ARG A 81 -17.02 9.47 17.10
C ARG A 81 -16.49 9.43 18.53
N LYS A 82 -16.13 8.24 19.04
CA LYS A 82 -15.75 8.03 20.44
C LYS A 82 -14.24 7.98 20.65
N THR A 83 -13.47 7.75 19.58
CA THR A 83 -12.04 7.47 19.69
C THR A 83 -11.18 8.61 19.16
N THR A 84 -9.97 8.73 19.72
CA THR A 84 -9.01 9.78 19.37
C THR A 84 -7.70 9.24 18.81
N SER A 85 -7.54 7.90 18.73
CA SER A 85 -6.40 7.23 18.14
C SER A 85 -6.81 6.01 17.32
N LEU A 86 -5.93 5.54 16.42
CA LEU A 86 -6.15 4.32 15.65
C LEU A 86 -6.20 3.07 16.54
N ASP A 87 -5.39 3.01 17.56
CA ASP A 87 -5.39 1.87 18.50
C ASP A 87 -6.72 1.76 19.24
N GLN A 88 -7.24 2.88 19.75
CA GLN A 88 -8.58 2.92 20.34
C GLN A 88 -9.66 2.56 19.34
N LEU A 89 -9.57 3.07 18.12
CA LEU A 89 -10.51 2.76 17.04
C LEU A 89 -10.54 1.26 16.73
N PHE A 90 -9.37 0.64 16.56
CA PHE A 90 -9.28 -0.80 16.32
C PHE A 90 -9.83 -1.62 17.49
N ALA A 91 -9.55 -1.22 18.72
CA ALA A 91 -10.04 -1.90 19.92
C ALA A 91 -11.57 -1.80 20.04
N GLU A 92 -12.17 -0.64 19.74
CA GLU A 92 -13.62 -0.40 19.81
C GLU A 92 -14.40 -1.18 18.74
N ILE A 93 -13.84 -1.28 17.52
CA ILE A 93 -14.48 -2.02 16.42
C ILE A 93 -14.34 -3.54 16.61
N LYS A 94 -13.23 -4.01 17.19
CA LYS A 94 -12.91 -5.44 17.29
C LYS A 94 -13.95 -6.21 18.10
N THR A 95 -14.32 -7.40 17.57
CA THR A 95 -15.13 -8.42 18.23
C THR A 95 -14.58 -9.81 17.90
N LYS A 96 -15.21 -10.87 18.43
CA LYS A 96 -14.94 -12.26 17.98
C LYS A 96 -15.23 -12.44 16.49
N ARG A 97 -16.22 -11.71 15.94
CA ARG A 97 -16.66 -11.77 14.55
C ARG A 97 -15.75 -10.98 13.59
N TYR A 98 -15.20 -9.86 14.04
CA TYR A 98 -14.40 -8.95 13.21
C TYR A 98 -12.93 -9.01 13.63
N THR A 99 -12.08 -9.60 12.78
CA THR A 99 -10.65 -9.71 13.04
C THR A 99 -9.93 -8.37 12.85
N HIS A 100 -8.81 -8.16 13.53
CA HIS A 100 -7.97 -6.98 13.32
C HIS A 100 -7.55 -6.79 11.85
N ALA A 101 -7.25 -7.89 11.15
CA ALA A 101 -6.83 -7.82 9.75
C ALA A 101 -7.95 -7.28 8.85
N ARG A 102 -9.19 -7.74 9.05
CA ARG A 102 -10.37 -7.24 8.33
C ARG A 102 -10.60 -5.75 8.60
N ILE A 103 -10.58 -5.35 9.88
CA ILE A 103 -10.80 -3.95 10.27
C ILE A 103 -9.73 -3.06 9.65
N ARG A 104 -8.44 -3.45 9.71
CA ARG A 104 -7.35 -2.69 9.08
C ARG A 104 -7.55 -2.51 7.58
N ARG A 105 -7.95 -3.57 6.85
CA ARG A 105 -8.23 -3.44 5.42
C ARG A 105 -9.34 -2.44 5.14
N ILE A 106 -10.45 -2.51 5.88
CA ILE A 106 -11.57 -1.57 5.74
C ILE A 106 -11.12 -0.12 5.99
N ILE A 107 -10.38 0.13 7.07
CA ILE A 107 -9.89 1.47 7.41
C ILE A 107 -8.94 2.01 6.34
N VAL A 108 -8.04 1.16 5.81
CA VAL A 108 -7.16 1.54 4.70
C VAL A 108 -7.95 1.76 3.42
N SER A 109 -8.96 0.93 3.12
CA SER A 109 -9.85 1.12 1.96
C SER A 109 -10.63 2.43 2.04
N ALA A 110 -11.12 2.80 3.23
CA ALA A 110 -11.73 4.10 3.48
C ALA A 110 -10.76 5.25 3.21
N PHE A 111 -9.54 5.15 3.72
CA PHE A 111 -8.50 6.16 3.54
C PHE A 111 -8.08 6.32 2.06
N LEU A 112 -8.01 5.22 1.33
CA LEU A 112 -7.74 5.20 -0.11
C LEU A 112 -8.95 5.59 -0.97
N GLN A 113 -10.12 5.80 -0.37
CA GLN A 113 -11.39 6.07 -1.06
C GLN A 113 -11.72 4.99 -2.10
N MET A 114 -11.59 3.73 -1.72
CA MET A 114 -11.95 2.60 -2.57
C MET A 114 -13.47 2.46 -2.61
N ALA A 115 -14.08 2.87 -3.71
CA ALA A 115 -15.55 2.90 -3.86
C ALA A 115 -16.16 1.56 -4.31
N CYS A 116 -15.37 0.55 -4.66
CA CYS A 116 -15.84 -0.74 -5.15
C CYS A 116 -14.87 -1.86 -4.83
N ASP A 117 -15.35 -3.08 -4.96
CA ASP A 117 -14.51 -4.27 -4.87
C ASP A 117 -13.73 -4.45 -6.19
N TYR A 118 -12.41 -4.34 -6.11
CA TYR A 118 -11.48 -4.56 -7.23
C TYR A 118 -11.03 -6.03 -7.35
N ASN A 119 -11.72 -6.98 -6.72
CA ASN A 119 -11.42 -8.40 -6.77
C ASN A 119 -11.75 -9.00 -8.15
N SER A 120 -10.96 -8.66 -9.15
CA SER A 120 -10.99 -9.36 -10.44
C SER A 120 -10.09 -10.59 -10.38
N PRO A 121 -10.52 -11.75 -10.91
CA PRO A 121 -9.68 -12.94 -10.99
C PRO A 121 -8.48 -12.75 -11.94
N THR A 122 -8.55 -11.79 -12.86
CA THR A 122 -7.50 -11.51 -13.83
C THR A 122 -6.93 -10.09 -13.60
N PRO A 123 -5.62 -9.94 -13.41
CA PRO A 123 -5.01 -8.62 -13.31
C PRO A 123 -5.20 -7.85 -14.64
N PRO A 124 -5.46 -6.53 -14.60
CA PRO A 124 -5.74 -5.76 -15.81
C PRO A 124 -4.49 -5.45 -16.65
N TYR A 125 -3.31 -5.58 -16.09
CA TYR A 125 -2.01 -5.39 -16.75
C TYR A 125 -0.90 -6.04 -15.90
N LEU A 126 0.29 -6.19 -16.52
CA LEU A 126 1.50 -6.66 -15.87
C LEU A 126 2.48 -5.48 -15.70
N ARG A 127 2.87 -5.16 -14.48
CA ARG A 127 3.87 -4.13 -14.22
C ARG A 127 5.22 -4.75 -13.93
N VAL A 128 6.20 -4.43 -14.76
CA VAL A 128 7.60 -4.82 -14.56
C VAL A 128 8.30 -3.72 -13.77
N LEU A 129 8.77 -4.05 -12.56
CA LEU A 129 9.46 -3.12 -11.67
C LEU A 129 10.98 -3.18 -11.84
N GLY A 130 11.52 -4.30 -12.30
CA GLY A 130 12.94 -4.47 -12.55
C GLY A 130 13.23 -5.70 -13.40
N TRP A 131 14.36 -5.68 -14.12
CA TRP A 131 14.84 -6.83 -14.90
C TRP A 131 16.36 -6.79 -15.05
N ASN A 132 16.94 -7.95 -15.35
CA ASN A 132 18.33 -8.12 -15.76
C ASN A 132 18.42 -8.61 -17.21
N ASP A 133 19.59 -9.04 -17.66
CA ASP A 133 19.77 -9.50 -19.05
C ASP A 133 18.93 -10.74 -19.38
N LYS A 134 18.82 -11.72 -18.46
CA LYS A 134 17.89 -12.86 -18.61
C LYS A 134 16.43 -12.40 -18.69
N GLY A 135 16.05 -11.41 -17.87
CA GLY A 135 14.73 -10.78 -17.95
C GLY A 135 14.46 -10.14 -19.31
N THR A 136 15.47 -9.60 -19.98
CA THR A 136 15.36 -9.07 -21.35
C THR A 136 14.99 -10.16 -22.35
N GLU A 137 15.59 -11.34 -22.24
CA GLU A 137 15.30 -12.50 -23.10
C GLU A 137 13.84 -12.95 -22.95
N ILE A 138 13.30 -12.92 -21.73
CA ILE A 138 11.91 -13.27 -21.44
C ILE A 138 10.94 -12.17 -21.93
N LEU A 139 11.24 -10.92 -21.62
CA LEU A 139 10.34 -9.80 -21.94
C LEU A 139 10.22 -9.53 -23.43
N ARG A 140 11.27 -9.82 -24.24
CA ARG A 140 11.24 -9.59 -25.70
C ARG A 140 10.16 -10.42 -26.40
N PRO A 141 10.05 -11.75 -26.24
CA PRO A 141 8.95 -12.53 -26.80
C PRO A 141 7.63 -12.24 -26.09
N ALA A 142 7.62 -12.06 -24.76
CA ALA A 142 6.40 -11.83 -23.99
C ALA A 142 5.60 -10.62 -24.49
N ARG A 143 6.26 -9.55 -24.91
CA ARG A 143 5.60 -8.36 -25.49
C ARG A 143 4.75 -8.65 -26.73
N ARG A 144 5.02 -9.75 -27.44
CA ARG A 144 4.29 -10.15 -28.65
C ARG A 144 3.19 -11.17 -28.37
N THR A 145 3.33 -11.93 -27.28
CA THR A 145 2.48 -13.10 -26.99
C THR A 145 1.63 -12.92 -25.73
N ALA A 146 1.95 -11.94 -24.87
CA ALA A 146 1.19 -11.71 -23.66
C ALA A 146 -0.24 -11.24 -23.98
N SER A 147 -1.21 -11.85 -23.34
CA SER A 147 -2.62 -11.45 -23.41
C SER A 147 -2.93 -10.17 -22.64
N LEU A 148 -2.04 -9.74 -21.74
CA LEU A 148 -2.18 -8.54 -20.93
C LEU A 148 -1.13 -7.50 -21.29
N PRO A 149 -1.44 -6.20 -21.21
CA PRO A 149 -0.47 -5.13 -21.38
C PRO A 149 0.72 -5.28 -20.42
N ILE A 150 1.95 -5.19 -20.93
CA ILE A 150 3.17 -5.18 -20.13
C ILE A 150 3.66 -3.75 -20.00
N VAL A 151 3.61 -3.20 -18.79
CA VAL A 151 4.01 -1.82 -18.49
C VAL A 151 5.39 -1.82 -17.83
N MET A 152 6.34 -1.10 -18.40
CA MET A 152 7.71 -0.95 -17.91
C MET A 152 8.07 0.49 -17.53
N ARG A 153 7.32 1.46 -18.03
CA ARG A 153 7.49 2.90 -17.75
C ARG A 153 6.21 3.43 -17.15
N GLY A 154 6.30 4.24 -16.10
CA GLY A 154 5.14 4.85 -15.46
C GLY A 154 4.28 5.65 -16.44
N GLY A 155 4.89 6.36 -17.39
CA GLY A 155 4.15 7.08 -18.43
C GLY A 155 3.26 6.21 -19.33
N ASP A 156 3.58 4.91 -19.47
CA ASP A 156 2.77 3.98 -20.25
C ASP A 156 1.48 3.55 -19.53
N LEU A 157 1.39 3.75 -18.21
CA LEU A 157 0.16 3.55 -17.44
C LEU A 157 -1.00 4.41 -17.98
N LYS A 158 -0.69 5.61 -18.47
CA LYS A 158 -1.69 6.54 -19.05
C LYS A 158 -2.32 6.04 -20.36
N LYS A 159 -1.71 5.02 -20.99
CA LYS A 159 -2.16 4.43 -22.25
C LYS A 159 -3.03 3.19 -22.04
N LEU A 160 -3.24 2.76 -20.80
CA LEU A 160 -4.07 1.61 -20.47
C LEU A 160 -5.54 1.90 -20.74
N ALA A 161 -6.32 0.86 -21.01
CA ALA A 161 -7.77 0.94 -21.09
C ALA A 161 -8.38 1.43 -19.75
N GLU A 162 -9.55 2.04 -19.80
CA GLU A 162 -10.17 2.76 -18.66
C GLU A 162 -10.17 1.97 -17.36
N GLY A 163 -10.61 0.71 -17.34
CA GLY A 163 -10.62 -0.12 -16.13
C GLY A 163 -9.21 -0.40 -15.59
N ALA A 164 -8.23 -0.64 -16.47
CA ALA A 164 -6.84 -0.85 -16.09
C ALA A 164 -6.19 0.46 -15.59
N LEU A 165 -6.52 1.60 -16.20
CA LEU A 165 -6.07 2.91 -15.78
C LEU A 165 -6.61 3.26 -14.39
N THR A 166 -7.87 2.95 -14.10
CA THR A 166 -8.48 3.15 -12.78
C THR A 166 -7.71 2.40 -11.69
N ILE A 167 -7.32 1.14 -11.94
CA ILE A 167 -6.50 0.36 -11.01
C ILE A 167 -5.10 0.98 -10.87
N ALA A 168 -4.48 1.44 -11.97
CA ALA A 168 -3.19 2.10 -11.91
C ALA A 168 -3.23 3.42 -11.12
N GLN A 169 -4.30 4.20 -11.28
CA GLN A 169 -4.52 5.44 -10.51
C GLN A 169 -4.74 5.16 -9.03
N LEU A 170 -5.47 4.09 -8.68
CA LEU A 170 -5.62 3.66 -7.29
C LEU A 170 -4.27 3.25 -6.69
N GLY A 171 -3.45 2.50 -7.43
CA GLY A 171 -2.10 2.13 -7.02
C GLY A 171 -1.21 3.35 -6.75
N SER A 172 -1.19 4.31 -7.70
CA SER A 172 -0.44 5.56 -7.53
C SER A 172 -0.92 6.37 -6.32
N ARG A 173 -2.25 6.51 -6.13
CA ARG A 173 -2.81 7.16 -4.94
C ARG A 173 -2.37 6.45 -3.65
N ALA A 174 -2.35 5.12 -3.65
CA ALA A 174 -1.91 4.35 -2.49
C ALA A 174 -0.43 4.61 -2.17
N GLU A 175 0.44 4.72 -3.17
CA GLU A 175 1.84 5.08 -3.01
C GLU A 175 2.02 6.51 -2.50
N ASP A 176 1.31 7.47 -3.10
CA ASP A 176 1.32 8.88 -2.70
C ASP A 176 0.90 9.04 -1.22
N LEU A 177 -0.17 8.36 -0.81
CA LEU A 177 -0.63 8.39 0.59
C LEU A 177 0.31 7.61 1.52
N TYR A 178 0.91 6.51 1.04
CA TYR A 178 1.90 5.77 1.81
C TYR A 178 3.15 6.61 2.09
N SER A 179 3.59 7.44 1.15
CA SER A 179 4.75 8.32 1.32
C SER A 179 4.60 9.30 2.49
N LEU A 180 3.36 9.65 2.86
CA LEU A 180 3.08 10.48 4.04
C LEU A 180 3.40 9.77 5.37
N SER A 181 3.63 8.45 5.35
CA SER A 181 4.06 7.68 6.53
C SER A 181 5.56 7.66 6.75
N SER A 182 6.33 8.19 5.81
CA SER A 182 7.79 8.32 5.89
C SER A 182 8.19 9.51 6.76
N PRO A 183 9.35 9.46 7.43
CA PRO A 183 9.90 10.62 8.13
C PRO A 183 10.05 11.86 7.23
N GLU A 184 10.53 11.66 6.00
CA GLU A 184 10.60 12.68 4.94
C GLU A 184 9.55 12.38 3.87
N ILE A 185 8.60 13.29 3.69
CA ILE A 185 7.51 13.13 2.72
C ILE A 185 8.08 13.23 1.30
N GLN A 186 7.76 12.25 0.46
CA GLN A 186 8.17 12.24 -0.94
C GLN A 186 7.15 12.95 -1.82
N PRO A 187 7.56 13.51 -2.98
CA PRO A 187 6.63 14.06 -3.97
C PRO A 187 5.62 13.01 -4.45
N CYS A 188 4.41 13.42 -4.74
CA CYS A 188 3.36 12.55 -5.28
C CYS A 188 3.53 12.30 -6.80
N GLY A 189 2.84 11.27 -7.32
CA GLY A 189 2.79 10.95 -8.75
C GLY A 189 4.03 10.26 -9.29
N LEU A 190 4.94 9.78 -8.43
CA LEU A 190 6.18 9.11 -8.82
C LEU A 190 5.90 7.84 -9.65
N ASP A 191 4.81 7.17 -9.39
CA ASP A 191 4.41 5.95 -10.08
C ASP A 191 4.21 6.16 -11.60
N PHE A 192 3.72 7.33 -11.98
CA PHE A 192 3.53 7.71 -13.39
C PHE A 192 4.78 8.28 -14.07
N THR A 193 5.84 8.56 -13.33
CA THR A 193 7.08 9.11 -13.86
C THR A 193 8.27 8.15 -13.76
N SER A 194 8.18 7.16 -12.86
CA SER A 194 9.23 6.17 -12.63
C SER A 194 9.38 5.20 -13.81
N SER A 195 10.53 4.60 -13.95
CA SER A 195 10.80 3.52 -14.89
C SER A 195 11.31 2.30 -14.15
N ALA A 196 11.04 1.12 -14.71
CA ALA A 196 11.54 -0.12 -14.15
C ALA A 196 13.09 -0.13 -14.10
N ALA A 197 13.63 -0.63 -13.00
CA ALA A 197 15.08 -0.71 -12.78
C ALA A 197 15.70 -1.78 -13.69
N ARG A 198 16.86 -1.48 -14.30
CA ARG A 198 17.63 -2.46 -15.05
C ARG A 198 18.95 -2.74 -14.34
N GLN A 199 19.12 -3.96 -13.90
CA GLN A 199 20.41 -4.45 -13.41
C GLN A 199 21.23 -4.90 -14.62
N ARG A 200 22.38 -4.28 -14.84
CA ARG A 200 23.40 -4.75 -15.80
C ARG A 200 24.25 -5.82 -15.11
N SER A 201 24.47 -6.92 -15.79
CA SER A 201 25.37 -8.01 -15.34
C SER A 201 26.81 -7.53 -15.39
#